data_29968e46956cb788aea2b4c4d52faba5
#
_entry.id   29968e46956cb788aea2b4c4d52faba5
#
_cell.length_a   1.000
_cell.length_b   1.000
_cell.length_c   1.000
_cell.angle_alpha   90.00
_cell.angle_beta   90.00
_cell.angle_gamma   90.00
#
_symmetry.space_group_name_H-M   'P 1'
#
loop_
_entity.id
_entity.type
_entity.pdbx_description
1 polymer ?
#
loop_
_entity_poly.entity_id
_entity_poly.type
_entity_poly.pdbx_seq_one_letter_code
_entity_poly.pdbx_strand_id
1 'polypeptide(L)'
;MRARTFHSWMGLLLLLTACGAGRPGADAPYTVVRTLPHDASAFTQGLIFHRGLLFESTGLYGQSTLREVDPETGAVLRKRALPRDVFGEGLALHSNRLYQLTWREGLVFVYDADTLETVGSFPLAGEGWGLAAWEGKLIVSDGTARLRFYEPASFTLIAERTVRDGDRPVPRLN
;
A
#
# COMPACT_ATOMS: atom_id res chain seq x y z
N MET A 1 23.11 68.58 -51.66
CA MET A 1 22.89 67.11 -51.80
C MET A 1 23.32 66.43 -50.52
N ARG A 2 22.39 65.95 -49.70
CA ARG A 2 22.70 65.26 -48.42
C ARG A 2 22.26 63.79 -48.56
N ALA A 3 23.21 62.86 -48.44
CA ALA A 3 22.97 61.46 -48.47
C ALA A 3 22.45 61.03 -47.10
N ARG A 4 21.35 60.29 -47.08
CA ARG A 4 20.74 59.66 -45.91
C ARG A 4 21.24 58.21 -45.81
N THR A 5 21.99 57.89 -44.76
CA THR A 5 22.39 56.52 -44.40
C THR A 5 21.24 55.83 -43.69
N PHE A 6 20.79 54.69 -44.24
CA PHE A 6 19.84 53.79 -43.64
C PHE A 6 20.60 52.83 -42.71
N HIS A 7 20.29 52.81 -41.39
CA HIS A 7 20.76 51.81 -40.45
C HIS A 7 19.73 50.70 -40.40
N SER A 8 20.11 49.51 -40.88
CA SER A 8 19.35 48.29 -40.77
C SER A 8 19.56 47.70 -39.37
N TRP A 9 18.50 47.65 -38.57
CA TRP A 9 18.50 46.95 -37.30
C TRP A 9 18.09 45.49 -37.55
N MET A 10 19.04 44.58 -37.46
CA MET A 10 18.81 43.13 -37.51
C MET A 10 18.46 42.67 -36.11
N GLY A 11 17.16 42.52 -35.84
CA GLY A 11 16.64 41.96 -34.57
C GLY A 11 16.99 40.48 -34.45
N LEU A 12 17.84 40.14 -33.49
CA LEU A 12 18.18 38.74 -33.11
C LEU A 12 17.02 38.16 -32.34
N LEU A 13 16.21 37.30 -32.98
CA LEU A 13 15.14 36.55 -32.35
C LEU A 13 15.74 35.35 -31.57
N LEU A 14 15.89 35.49 -30.24
CA LEU A 14 16.25 34.37 -29.37
C LEU A 14 15.03 33.44 -29.26
N LEU A 15 15.08 32.30 -29.95
CA LEU A 15 14.18 31.16 -29.70
C LEU A 15 14.61 30.49 -28.40
N LEU A 16 13.90 30.79 -27.31
CA LEU A 16 13.95 30.03 -26.09
C LEU A 16 13.21 28.68 -26.32
N THR A 17 13.98 27.66 -26.67
CA THR A 17 13.48 26.28 -26.58
C THR A 17 13.28 25.95 -25.11
N ALA A 18 12.03 26.05 -24.63
CA ALA A 18 11.63 25.49 -23.36
C ALA A 18 11.79 23.96 -23.46
N CYS A 19 12.89 23.44 -22.90
CA CYS A 19 12.97 22.03 -22.57
C CYS A 19 11.84 21.75 -21.58
N GLY A 20 10.75 21.18 -22.06
CA GLY A 20 9.70 20.63 -21.22
C GLY A 20 10.33 19.54 -20.35
N ALA A 21 10.59 19.87 -19.08
CA ALA A 21 10.87 18.85 -18.08
C ALA A 21 9.63 17.94 -18.05
N GLY A 22 9.76 16.74 -18.63
CA GLY A 22 8.74 15.72 -18.55
C GLY A 22 8.39 15.53 -17.08
N ARG A 23 7.10 15.59 -16.75
CA ARG A 23 6.61 15.25 -15.40
C ARG A 23 7.13 13.84 -15.07
N PRO A 24 7.89 13.67 -13.97
CA PRO A 24 8.13 12.33 -13.45
C PRO A 24 6.79 11.82 -12.92
N GLY A 25 6.20 10.81 -13.58
CA GLY A 25 4.90 10.26 -13.25
C GLY A 25 4.13 9.77 -14.48
N ALA A 26 4.81 9.54 -15.60
CA ALA A 26 4.22 8.73 -16.66
C ALA A 26 4.04 7.31 -16.08
N ASP A 27 2.79 6.85 -16.01
CA ASP A 27 2.45 5.51 -15.58
C ASP A 27 3.37 4.51 -16.29
N ALA A 28 4.09 3.69 -15.52
CA ALA A 28 4.91 2.65 -16.10
C ALA A 28 4.00 1.75 -16.95
N PRO A 29 4.36 1.45 -18.21
CA PRO A 29 3.51 0.63 -19.06
C PRO A 29 3.32 -0.75 -18.39
N TYR A 30 2.08 -1.18 -18.22
CA TYR A 30 1.75 -2.50 -17.72
C TYR A 30 0.92 -3.27 -18.72
N THR A 31 0.99 -4.60 -18.65
CA THR A 31 0.16 -5.49 -19.43
C THR A 31 -0.64 -6.37 -18.48
N VAL A 32 -1.97 -6.41 -18.65
CA VAL A 32 -2.81 -7.35 -17.90
C VAL A 32 -2.54 -8.75 -18.43
N VAL A 33 -1.86 -9.56 -17.63
CA VAL A 33 -1.54 -10.95 -18.00
C VAL A 33 -2.75 -11.86 -17.83
N ARG A 34 -3.52 -11.64 -16.74
CA ARG A 34 -4.69 -12.46 -16.41
C ARG A 34 -5.64 -11.71 -15.50
N THR A 35 -6.93 -11.96 -15.65
CA THR A 35 -7.99 -11.53 -14.73
C THR A 35 -8.58 -12.76 -14.06
N LEU A 36 -8.75 -12.70 -12.73
CA LEU A 36 -9.28 -13.78 -11.92
C LEU A 36 -10.63 -13.40 -11.32
N PRO A 37 -11.53 -14.36 -11.05
CA PRO A 37 -12.78 -14.10 -10.35
C PRO A 37 -12.51 -13.57 -8.93
N HIS A 38 -13.38 -12.68 -8.45
CA HIS A 38 -13.31 -12.14 -7.10
C HIS A 38 -14.70 -11.79 -6.59
N ASP A 39 -14.93 -11.89 -5.28
CA ASP A 39 -16.16 -11.45 -4.61
C ASP A 39 -16.28 -9.93 -4.70
N ALA A 40 -17.18 -9.43 -5.56
CA ALA A 40 -17.38 -8.00 -5.77
C ALA A 40 -17.89 -7.24 -4.51
N SER A 41 -18.36 -7.96 -3.49
CA SER A 41 -18.77 -7.38 -2.20
C SER A 41 -17.60 -7.25 -1.21
N ALA A 42 -16.45 -7.83 -1.51
CA ALA A 42 -15.26 -7.71 -0.66
C ALA A 42 -14.66 -6.31 -0.77
N PHE A 43 -14.58 -5.61 0.35
CA PHE A 43 -13.83 -4.36 0.44
C PHE A 43 -12.38 -4.68 0.82
N THR A 44 -11.60 -5.15 -0.16
CA THR A 44 -10.23 -5.66 0.03
C THR A 44 -9.30 -4.57 0.54
N GLN A 45 -8.61 -4.83 1.64
CA GLN A 45 -7.62 -3.95 2.27
C GLN A 45 -6.23 -4.58 2.38
N GLY A 46 -6.14 -5.89 2.26
CA GLY A 46 -4.88 -6.62 2.22
C GLY A 46 -5.03 -7.92 1.45
N LEU A 47 -4.02 -8.27 0.66
CA LEU A 47 -4.05 -9.46 -0.18
C LEU A 47 -2.67 -10.12 -0.23
N ILE A 48 -2.61 -11.42 0.06
CA ILE A 48 -1.39 -12.21 0.04
C ILE A 48 -1.62 -13.48 -0.75
N PHE A 49 -0.72 -13.81 -1.67
CA PHE A 49 -0.68 -15.12 -2.32
C PHE A 49 0.30 -16.03 -1.56
N HIS A 50 -0.17 -17.17 -1.06
CA HIS A 50 0.64 -18.15 -0.35
C HIS A 50 0.15 -19.57 -0.59
N ARG A 51 1.05 -20.48 -0.96
CA ARG A 51 0.78 -21.91 -1.19
C ARG A 51 -0.41 -22.17 -2.14
N GLY A 52 -0.54 -21.37 -3.20
CA GLY A 52 -1.59 -21.54 -4.19
C GLY A 52 -2.93 -20.88 -3.86
N LEU A 53 -3.07 -20.28 -2.68
CA LEU A 53 -4.28 -19.62 -2.21
C LEU A 53 -4.05 -18.12 -1.98
N LEU A 54 -5.13 -17.34 -1.98
CA LEU A 54 -5.12 -15.95 -1.54
C LEU A 54 -5.61 -15.87 -0.10
N PHE A 55 -4.87 -15.11 0.73
CA PHE A 55 -5.36 -14.61 2.01
C PHE A 55 -5.78 -13.17 1.83
N GLU A 56 -6.99 -12.84 2.23
CA GLU A 56 -7.59 -11.53 2.03
C GLU A 56 -8.09 -10.94 3.34
N SER A 57 -7.68 -9.72 3.63
CA SER A 57 -8.25 -8.86 4.66
C SER A 57 -9.27 -7.95 4.02
N THR A 58 -10.49 -7.91 4.57
CA THR A 58 -11.53 -6.99 4.12
C THR A 58 -11.91 -6.01 5.21
N GLY A 59 -12.23 -4.77 4.79
CA GLY A 59 -12.72 -3.70 5.66
C GLY A 59 -14.25 -3.69 5.80
N LEU A 60 -14.77 -2.57 6.28
CA LEU A 60 -16.12 -2.20 6.64
C LEU A 60 -16.55 -2.71 8.02
N TYR A 61 -16.98 -1.78 8.87
CA TYR A 61 -17.51 -2.07 10.21
C TYR A 61 -18.69 -3.05 10.14
N GLY A 62 -18.64 -4.08 10.96
CA GLY A 62 -19.63 -5.15 11.00
C GLY A 62 -19.55 -6.17 9.87
N GLN A 63 -18.60 -5.99 8.91
CA GLN A 63 -18.40 -6.86 7.74
C GLN A 63 -16.95 -7.28 7.52
N SER A 64 -16.00 -6.69 8.27
CA SER A 64 -14.57 -7.00 8.17
C SER A 64 -14.28 -8.48 8.40
N THR A 65 -13.43 -9.04 7.56
CA THR A 65 -13.07 -10.47 7.63
C THR A 65 -11.59 -10.70 7.30
N LEU A 66 -11.05 -11.81 7.79
CA LEU A 66 -9.92 -12.50 7.21
C LEU A 66 -10.43 -13.70 6.42
N ARG A 67 -10.00 -13.88 5.17
CA ARG A 67 -10.47 -14.92 4.25
C ARG A 67 -9.33 -15.72 3.65
N GLU A 68 -9.60 -16.96 3.33
CA GLU A 68 -8.81 -17.77 2.43
C GLU A 68 -9.63 -18.02 1.17
N VAL A 69 -9.08 -17.72 0.01
CA VAL A 69 -9.79 -17.66 -1.27
C VAL A 69 -9.04 -18.49 -2.31
N ASP A 70 -9.76 -19.31 -3.05
CA ASP A 70 -9.25 -19.98 -4.23
C ASP A 70 -9.12 -18.94 -5.38
N PRO A 71 -7.91 -18.65 -5.87
CA PRO A 71 -7.71 -17.64 -6.91
C PRO A 71 -8.33 -18.00 -8.26
N GLU A 72 -8.49 -19.31 -8.56
CA GLU A 72 -9.01 -19.74 -9.86
C GLU A 72 -10.53 -19.57 -9.97
N THR A 73 -11.23 -19.76 -8.86
CA THR A 73 -12.69 -19.73 -8.80
C THR A 73 -13.25 -18.48 -8.11
N GLY A 74 -12.43 -17.78 -7.32
CA GLY A 74 -12.86 -16.69 -6.44
C GLY A 74 -13.66 -17.18 -5.21
N ALA A 75 -13.74 -18.50 -5.00
CA ALA A 75 -14.50 -19.06 -3.89
C ALA A 75 -13.80 -18.80 -2.54
N VAL A 76 -14.57 -18.29 -1.57
CA VAL A 76 -14.11 -18.17 -0.19
C VAL A 76 -14.16 -19.55 0.47
N LEU A 77 -13.00 -20.14 0.68
CA LEU A 77 -12.86 -21.50 1.28
C LEU A 77 -13.07 -21.46 2.78
N ARG A 78 -12.48 -20.47 3.43
CA ARG A 78 -12.59 -20.21 4.87
C ARG A 78 -12.66 -18.72 5.15
N LYS A 79 -13.37 -18.32 6.19
CA LYS A 79 -13.36 -16.94 6.64
C LYS A 79 -13.52 -16.84 8.15
N ARG A 80 -12.92 -15.81 8.71
CA ARG A 80 -13.10 -15.37 10.11
C ARG A 80 -13.61 -13.94 10.10
N ALA A 81 -14.75 -13.72 10.77
CA ALA A 81 -15.26 -12.37 10.98
C ALA A 81 -14.47 -11.66 12.08
N LEU A 82 -14.21 -10.39 11.91
CA LEU A 82 -13.69 -9.50 12.96
C LEU A 82 -14.85 -9.03 13.87
N PRO A 83 -14.55 -8.52 15.08
CA PRO A 83 -15.54 -7.82 15.89
C PRO A 83 -16.26 -6.73 15.09
N ARG A 84 -17.54 -6.46 15.41
CA ARG A 84 -18.38 -5.57 14.59
C ARG A 84 -17.93 -4.11 14.58
N ASP A 85 -17.21 -3.71 15.59
CA ASP A 85 -16.62 -2.38 15.81
C ASP A 85 -15.17 -2.26 15.29
N VAL A 86 -14.71 -3.26 14.52
CA VAL A 86 -13.35 -3.30 13.95
C VAL A 86 -13.40 -3.19 12.43
N PHE A 87 -12.53 -2.32 11.88
CA PHE A 87 -12.30 -2.21 10.45
C PHE A 87 -10.96 -2.88 10.12
N GLY A 88 -10.99 -3.99 9.37
CA GLY A 88 -9.79 -4.71 8.94
C GLY A 88 -9.05 -3.97 7.83
N GLU A 89 -7.72 -3.94 7.91
CA GLU A 89 -6.82 -3.24 7.01
C GLU A 89 -5.71 -4.16 6.49
N GLY A 90 -4.52 -3.67 6.28
CA GLY A 90 -3.38 -4.35 5.69
C GLY A 90 -3.11 -5.74 6.29
N LEU A 91 -2.63 -6.65 5.47
CA LEU A 91 -2.36 -8.05 5.81
C LEU A 91 -0.93 -8.42 5.43
N ALA A 92 -0.21 -9.10 6.31
CA ALA A 92 1.11 -9.68 6.01
C ALA A 92 1.25 -11.09 6.55
N LEU A 93 2.09 -11.89 5.88
CA LEU A 93 2.47 -13.23 6.33
C LEU A 93 3.94 -13.23 6.75
N HIS A 94 4.22 -13.71 7.97
CA HIS A 94 5.57 -13.96 8.44
C HIS A 94 5.60 -15.24 9.28
N SER A 95 6.51 -16.16 8.98
CA SER A 95 6.74 -17.40 9.73
C SER A 95 5.45 -18.16 10.10
N ASN A 96 4.59 -18.40 9.10
CA ASN A 96 3.28 -19.07 9.24
C ASN A 96 2.28 -18.32 10.14
N ARG A 97 2.48 -17.01 10.35
CA ARG A 97 1.55 -16.13 11.07
C ARG A 97 1.04 -15.05 10.12
N LEU A 98 -0.28 -14.88 10.08
CA LEU A 98 -0.92 -13.77 9.41
C LEU A 98 -1.11 -12.63 10.41
N TYR A 99 -0.70 -11.43 10.03
CA TYR A 99 -0.87 -10.20 10.79
C TYR A 99 -1.88 -9.34 10.04
N GLN A 100 -2.96 -8.94 10.70
CA GLN A 100 -3.99 -8.09 10.13
C GLN A 100 -4.10 -6.81 10.94
N LEU A 101 -3.87 -5.67 10.28
CA LEU A 101 -4.05 -4.37 10.89
C LEU A 101 -5.53 -4.04 11.05
N THR A 102 -5.79 -3.11 11.97
CA THR A 102 -7.08 -2.41 12.07
C THR A 102 -6.87 -0.93 11.77
N TRP A 103 -7.91 -0.25 11.25
CA TRP A 103 -7.80 1.15 10.86
C TRP A 103 -7.51 2.06 12.06
N ARG A 104 -8.43 2.17 12.99
CA ARG A 104 -8.39 3.12 14.11
C ARG A 104 -8.46 2.46 15.49
N GLU A 105 -8.68 1.17 15.53
CA GLU A 105 -8.88 0.45 16.79
C GLU A 105 -7.58 0.21 17.54
N GLY A 106 -6.43 0.53 16.91
CA GLY A 106 -5.12 0.43 17.55
C GLY A 106 -4.71 -1.01 17.84
N LEU A 107 -5.14 -1.96 16.99
CA LEU A 107 -4.90 -3.39 17.16
C LEU A 107 -4.27 -4.00 15.91
N VAL A 108 -3.48 -5.03 16.13
CA VAL A 108 -3.01 -5.97 15.10
C VAL A 108 -3.41 -7.35 15.55
N PHE A 109 -4.29 -8.02 14.81
CA PHE A 109 -4.61 -9.41 15.06
C PHE A 109 -3.55 -10.33 14.48
N VAL A 110 -3.27 -11.41 15.16
CA VAL A 110 -2.35 -12.45 14.73
C VAL A 110 -3.09 -13.78 14.63
N TYR A 111 -2.95 -14.43 13.47
CA TYR A 111 -3.60 -15.70 13.21
C TYR A 111 -2.57 -16.76 12.82
N ASP A 112 -2.89 -18.00 13.07
CA ASP A 112 -2.19 -19.12 12.46
C ASP A 112 -2.63 -19.26 10.99
N ALA A 113 -1.68 -19.32 10.06
CA ALA A 113 -1.99 -19.32 8.63
C ALA A 113 -2.64 -20.64 8.16
N ASP A 114 -2.39 -21.75 8.84
CA ASP A 114 -2.96 -23.04 8.44
C ASP A 114 -4.41 -23.22 8.94
N THR A 115 -4.76 -22.66 10.11
CA THR A 115 -6.09 -22.83 10.74
C THR A 115 -6.97 -21.60 10.66
N LEU A 116 -6.41 -20.41 10.42
CA LEU A 116 -7.02 -19.08 10.58
C LEU A 116 -7.47 -18.80 12.03
N GLU A 117 -7.04 -19.59 13.02
CA GLU A 117 -7.34 -19.30 14.41
C GLU A 117 -6.56 -18.09 14.91
N THR A 118 -7.22 -17.23 15.69
CA THR A 118 -6.56 -16.12 16.35
C THR A 118 -5.63 -16.66 17.44
N VAL A 119 -4.34 -16.36 17.33
CA VAL A 119 -3.32 -16.78 18.28
C VAL A 119 -2.86 -15.65 19.19
N GLY A 120 -3.26 -14.41 18.90
CA GLY A 120 -2.95 -13.26 19.73
C GLY A 120 -3.30 -11.94 19.06
N SER A 121 -2.91 -10.85 19.71
CA SER A 121 -2.99 -9.51 19.18
C SER A 121 -1.90 -8.63 19.79
N PHE A 122 -1.58 -7.54 19.10
CA PHE A 122 -0.66 -6.53 19.58
C PHE A 122 -1.32 -5.14 19.53
N PRO A 123 -0.90 -4.22 20.41
CA PRO A 123 -1.30 -2.82 20.27
C PRO A 123 -0.59 -2.17 19.08
N LEU A 124 -1.30 -1.31 18.36
CA LEU A 124 -0.77 -0.47 17.29
C LEU A 124 -0.96 1.00 17.66
N ALA A 125 0.10 1.78 17.67
CA ALA A 125 0.01 3.21 17.89
C ALA A 125 -0.47 3.92 16.61
N GLY A 126 -1.59 4.65 16.69
CA GLY A 126 -2.19 5.37 15.55
C GLY A 126 -2.99 4.48 14.62
N GLU A 127 -3.19 4.94 13.39
CA GLU A 127 -3.92 4.20 12.37
C GLU A 127 -3.04 3.10 11.73
N GLY A 128 -3.68 2.01 11.31
CA GLY A 128 -3.08 0.98 10.47
C GLY A 128 -3.68 1.03 9.08
N TRP A 129 -2.85 1.10 8.03
CA TRP A 129 -3.27 1.09 6.64
C TRP A 129 -2.65 -0.12 5.93
N GLY A 130 -1.52 0.07 5.26
CA GLY A 130 -0.82 -1.03 4.59
C GLY A 130 0.11 -1.82 5.53
N LEU A 131 0.27 -3.11 5.24
CA LEU A 131 1.18 -4.00 5.95
C LEU A 131 1.94 -4.88 4.97
N ALA A 132 3.25 -4.96 5.14
CA ALA A 132 4.11 -5.84 4.37
C ALA A 132 5.11 -6.57 5.28
N ALA A 133 5.57 -7.75 4.84
CA ALA A 133 6.69 -8.45 5.46
C ALA A 133 7.92 -8.36 4.55
N TRP A 134 9.05 -7.94 5.10
CA TRP A 134 10.30 -7.80 4.36
C TRP A 134 11.51 -7.97 5.28
N GLU A 135 12.47 -8.79 4.87
CA GLU A 135 13.72 -9.06 5.61
C GLU A 135 13.50 -9.35 7.10
N GLY A 136 12.53 -10.23 7.41
CA GLY A 136 12.24 -10.62 8.77
C GLY A 136 11.57 -9.55 9.63
N LYS A 137 11.05 -8.46 9.03
CA LYS A 137 10.34 -7.37 9.70
C LYS A 137 8.95 -7.20 9.13
N LEU A 138 8.07 -6.61 9.91
CA LEU A 138 6.78 -6.10 9.46
C LEU A 138 6.90 -4.59 9.19
N ILE A 139 6.36 -4.14 8.08
CA ILE A 139 6.38 -2.72 7.68
C ILE A 139 4.95 -2.23 7.63
N VAL A 140 4.65 -1.20 8.41
CA VAL A 140 3.32 -0.58 8.54
C VAL A 140 3.34 0.82 7.94
N SER A 141 2.33 1.14 7.12
CA SER A 141 1.97 2.50 6.75
C SER A 141 0.73 2.98 7.50
N ASP A 142 0.54 4.30 7.61
CA ASP A 142 -0.52 4.94 8.38
C ASP A 142 -1.16 6.14 7.64
N GLY A 143 -1.03 6.18 6.31
CA GLY A 143 -1.50 7.30 5.49
C GLY A 143 -0.61 8.55 5.54
N THR A 144 0.40 8.59 6.39
CA THR A 144 1.44 9.63 6.39
C THR A 144 2.56 9.28 5.41
N ALA A 145 3.64 10.05 5.41
CA ALA A 145 4.86 9.72 4.67
C ALA A 145 5.79 8.76 5.42
N ARG A 146 5.37 8.19 6.54
CA ARG A 146 6.21 7.34 7.38
C ARG A 146 5.91 5.86 7.12
N LEU A 147 6.99 5.06 7.10
CA LEU A 147 6.95 3.61 7.23
C LEU A 147 7.56 3.24 8.58
N ARG A 148 6.84 2.43 9.35
CA ARG A 148 7.25 1.94 10.66
C ARG A 148 7.61 0.45 10.55
N PHE A 149 8.77 0.10 11.07
CA PHE A 149 9.32 -1.25 11.03
C PHE A 149 9.19 -1.92 12.38
N TYR A 150 8.61 -3.10 12.43
CA TYR A 150 8.34 -3.82 13.67
C TYR A 150 9.00 -5.19 13.68
N GLU A 151 9.42 -5.63 14.88
CA GLU A 151 9.82 -7.01 15.16
C GLU A 151 8.56 -7.90 15.18
N PRO A 152 8.46 -8.95 14.35
CA PRO A 152 7.22 -9.73 14.27
C PRO A 152 6.80 -10.43 15.55
N ALA A 153 7.76 -10.97 16.33
CA ALA A 153 7.45 -11.78 17.52
C ALA A 153 6.86 -10.96 18.68
N SER A 154 7.28 -9.69 18.81
CA SER A 154 6.87 -8.79 19.91
C SER A 154 6.05 -7.61 19.46
N PHE A 155 5.99 -7.37 18.15
CA PHE A 155 5.45 -6.17 17.52
C PHE A 155 6.07 -4.87 18.09
N THR A 156 7.35 -4.94 18.47
CA THR A 156 8.10 -3.79 18.96
C THR A 156 8.60 -2.96 17.79
N LEU A 157 8.42 -1.63 17.86
CA LEU A 157 8.93 -0.68 16.87
C LEU A 157 10.46 -0.71 16.85
N ILE A 158 11.05 -1.03 15.70
CA ILE A 158 12.51 -1.10 15.50
C ILE A 158 13.04 0.19 14.89
N ALA A 159 12.31 0.73 13.90
CA ALA A 159 12.74 1.89 13.13
C ALA A 159 11.57 2.59 12.46
N GLU A 160 11.78 3.86 12.11
CA GLU A 160 10.91 4.63 11.23
C GLU A 160 11.71 5.20 10.06
N ARG A 161 11.05 5.34 8.90
CA ARG A 161 11.60 5.98 7.71
C ARG A 161 10.56 6.89 7.08
N THR A 162 10.98 8.08 6.68
CA THR A 162 10.14 8.97 5.87
C THR A 162 10.41 8.69 4.40
N VAL A 163 9.38 8.34 3.66
CA VAL A 163 9.44 8.19 2.20
C VAL A 163 9.45 9.56 1.56
N ARG A 164 10.35 9.77 0.61
CA ARG A 164 10.55 11.05 -0.07
C ARG A 164 10.67 10.86 -1.57
N ASP A 165 10.21 11.87 -2.30
CA ASP A 165 10.52 12.12 -3.70
C ASP A 165 11.39 13.39 -3.76
N GLY A 166 12.70 13.22 -3.95
CA GLY A 166 13.68 14.27 -3.68
C GLY A 166 13.59 14.74 -2.21
N ASP A 167 13.34 16.03 -2.02
CA ASP A 167 13.22 16.62 -0.67
C ASP A 167 11.78 16.62 -0.11
N ARG A 168 10.80 16.17 -0.89
CA ARG A 168 9.38 16.21 -0.51
C ARG A 168 8.93 14.89 0.11
N PRO A 169 8.34 14.89 1.32
CA PRO A 169 7.69 13.69 1.85
C PRO A 169 6.53 13.25 0.96
N VAL A 170 6.39 11.93 0.75
CA VAL A 170 5.29 11.31 -0.01
C VAL A 170 4.18 10.90 0.95
N PRO A 171 3.09 11.66 1.07
CA PRO A 171 1.99 11.32 1.97
C PRO A 171 1.07 10.25 1.37
N ARG A 172 0.12 9.77 2.19
CA ARG A 172 -0.91 8.78 1.83
C ARG A 172 -0.32 7.43 1.41
N LEU A 173 0.74 7.01 2.09
CA LEU A 173 1.26 5.66 1.91
C LEU A 173 0.26 4.64 2.46
N ASN A 174 0.00 3.65 1.62
CA ASN A 174 -0.82 2.48 1.94
C ASN A 174 -0.12 1.22 1.45
#